data_5598b9cbc6a7e35523ec38e2399da2ef
#
_entry.id   5598b9cbc6a7e35523ec38e2399da2ef
#
_cell.length_a   1.000
_cell.length_b   1.000
_cell.length_c   1.000
_cell.angle_alpha   90.00
_cell.angle_beta   90.00
_cell.angle_gamma   90.00
#
_symmetry.space_group_name_H-M   'P 1'
#
loop_
_entity.id
_entity.type
_entity.pdbx_description
1 polymer ?
#
loop_
_entity_poly.entity_id
_entity_poly.type
_entity_poly.pdbx_seq_one_letter_code
_entity_poly.pdbx_strand_id
1 'polypeptide(L)'
;MALIDVSEHKNVENVIRYFLRYLPPRGAESILDIGGGCAAPYKGVLMTRALKYRNLDIRPGPGVDYCQDLIEGTDFKDKEWDWAWCSETLEHIPQEYQKKFVDEASRICKNILWTFPMPFDAKGEPAFTFNDDPGHNEVIVDMKSYEKDFQV
;
A
#
# COMPACT_ATOMS: atom_id res chain seq x y z
N MET A 1 7.39 13.79 5.73
CA MET A 1 6.35 12.75 5.79
C MET A 1 5.57 12.94 7.09
N ALA A 2 4.27 13.12 7.02
CA ALA A 2 3.45 13.04 8.21
C ALA A 2 3.16 11.55 8.44
N LEU A 3 3.81 10.96 9.44
CA LEU A 3 3.45 9.64 9.92
C LEU A 3 2.11 9.79 10.68
N ILE A 4 1.14 9.00 10.25
CA ILE A 4 -0.18 9.05 10.80
C ILE A 4 -0.36 7.77 11.60
N ASP A 5 -0.47 7.91 12.91
CA ASP A 5 -0.79 6.80 13.79
C ASP A 5 -2.28 6.46 13.65
N VAL A 6 -2.58 5.28 13.15
CA VAL A 6 -3.93 4.74 13.03
C VAL A 6 -4.19 3.62 14.05
N SER A 7 -3.30 3.41 15.01
CA SER A 7 -3.42 2.35 16.02
C SER A 7 -4.71 2.43 16.85
N GLU A 8 -5.29 3.63 16.97
CA GLU A 8 -6.57 3.83 17.61
C GLU A 8 -7.78 3.42 16.76
N HIS A 9 -7.57 3.16 15.47
CA HIS A 9 -8.63 2.84 14.52
C HIS A 9 -8.79 1.33 14.36
N LYS A 10 -9.73 0.76 15.09
CA LYS A 10 -9.96 -0.69 15.16
C LYS A 10 -10.70 -1.28 13.95
N ASN A 11 -11.01 -0.49 12.92
CA ASN A 11 -11.69 -1.00 11.74
C ASN A 11 -11.34 -0.23 10.48
N VAL A 12 -11.51 -0.88 9.34
CA VAL A 12 -11.19 -0.35 8.00
C VAL A 12 -11.92 0.97 7.73
N GLU A 13 -13.14 1.16 8.23
CA GLU A 13 -13.92 2.36 8.01
C GLU A 13 -13.29 3.59 8.68
N ASN A 14 -12.74 3.44 9.87
CA ASN A 14 -12.03 4.50 10.55
C ASN A 14 -10.70 4.82 9.87
N VAL A 15 -9.98 3.78 9.43
CA VAL A 15 -8.77 3.94 8.61
C VAL A 15 -9.11 4.72 7.33
N ILE A 16 -10.19 4.36 6.63
CA ILE A 16 -10.65 5.08 5.45
C ILE A 16 -10.98 6.54 5.77
N ARG A 17 -11.72 6.83 6.85
CA ARG A 17 -12.05 8.20 7.25
C ARG A 17 -10.80 9.03 7.54
N TYR A 18 -9.82 8.44 8.19
CA TYR A 18 -8.57 9.10 8.50
C TYR A 18 -7.79 9.41 7.23
N PHE A 19 -7.69 8.45 6.30
CA PHE A 19 -7.02 8.60 5.02
C PHE A 19 -7.81 9.40 3.99
N LEU A 20 -9.09 9.72 4.22
CA LEU A 20 -9.86 10.58 3.31
C LEU A 20 -9.17 11.92 3.01
N ARG A 21 -8.33 12.41 3.92
CA ARG A 21 -7.50 13.61 3.71
C ARG A 21 -6.31 13.37 2.80
N TYR A 22 -5.85 12.13 2.70
CA TYR A 22 -4.63 11.73 2.01
C TYR A 22 -4.89 10.86 0.79
N LEU A 23 -6.15 10.54 0.54
CA LEU A 23 -6.54 9.84 -0.68
C LEU A 23 -6.10 10.61 -1.92
N PRO A 24 -5.85 9.91 -3.03
CA PRO A 24 -5.63 10.54 -4.31
C PRO A 24 -6.66 11.63 -4.55
N PRO A 25 -6.28 12.75 -5.19
CA PRO A 25 -7.21 13.83 -5.46
C PRO A 25 -8.36 13.32 -6.30
N ARG A 26 -9.55 13.92 -6.13
CA ARG A 26 -10.68 13.61 -7.01
C ARG A 26 -10.34 13.97 -8.43
N GLY A 27 -10.68 13.11 -9.36
CA GLY A 27 -10.41 13.31 -10.79
C GLY A 27 -9.06 12.78 -11.24
N ALA A 28 -8.38 11.96 -10.43
CA ALA A 28 -7.25 11.15 -10.91
C ALA A 28 -7.71 10.28 -12.10
N GLU A 29 -6.86 10.11 -13.11
CA GLU A 29 -7.23 9.28 -14.26
C GLU A 29 -7.26 7.80 -13.87
N SER A 30 -6.28 7.36 -13.09
CA SER A 30 -6.18 5.95 -12.70
C SER A 30 -5.59 5.73 -11.32
N ILE A 31 -6.10 4.70 -10.64
CA ILE A 31 -5.56 4.17 -9.38
C ILE A 31 -5.30 2.68 -9.54
N LEU A 32 -4.09 2.25 -9.20
CA LEU A 32 -3.73 0.85 -9.02
C LEU A 32 -3.67 0.53 -7.52
N ASP A 33 -4.49 -0.42 -7.09
CA ASP A 33 -4.48 -0.95 -5.73
C ASP A 33 -3.50 -2.11 -5.68
N ILE A 34 -2.32 -1.88 -5.11
CA ILE A 34 -1.22 -2.86 -5.06
C ILE A 34 -1.34 -3.68 -3.77
N GLY A 35 -1.55 -4.98 -3.92
CA GLY A 35 -1.75 -5.88 -2.79
C GLY A 35 -3.16 -5.79 -2.21
N GLY A 36 -4.15 -5.40 -3.01
CA GLY A 36 -5.54 -5.26 -2.53
C GLY A 36 -6.23 -6.58 -2.17
N GLY A 37 -5.63 -7.71 -2.52
CA GLY A 37 -6.18 -9.03 -2.23
C GLY A 37 -7.51 -9.31 -2.91
N CYS A 38 -8.08 -10.49 -2.65
CA CYS A 38 -9.35 -10.91 -3.25
C CYS A 38 -10.54 -10.08 -2.77
N ALA A 39 -10.48 -9.55 -1.56
CA ALA A 39 -11.57 -8.76 -0.96
C ALA A 39 -11.60 -7.32 -1.45
N ALA A 40 -10.46 -6.78 -1.90
CA ALA A 40 -10.29 -5.39 -2.33
C ALA A 40 -11.03 -4.38 -1.41
N PRO A 41 -10.69 -4.32 -0.11
CA PRO A 41 -11.49 -3.60 0.90
C PRO A 41 -11.59 -2.09 0.63
N TYR A 42 -10.64 -1.52 -0.08
CA TYR A 42 -10.59 -0.10 -0.39
C TYR A 42 -11.24 0.26 -1.74
N LYS A 43 -11.65 -0.74 -2.54
CA LYS A 43 -12.22 -0.53 -3.88
C LYS A 43 -13.31 0.52 -3.90
N GLY A 44 -14.28 0.42 -2.99
CA GLY A 44 -15.42 1.34 -2.95
C GLY A 44 -15.01 2.80 -2.83
N VAL A 45 -14.08 3.12 -1.95
CA VAL A 45 -13.61 4.49 -1.74
C VAL A 45 -12.66 4.95 -2.84
N LEU A 46 -11.76 4.08 -3.33
CA LEU A 46 -10.82 4.43 -4.38
C LEU A 46 -11.51 4.71 -5.72
N MET A 47 -12.56 3.98 -6.04
CA MET A 47 -13.39 4.23 -7.23
C MET A 47 -14.08 5.61 -7.21
N THR A 48 -14.24 6.25 -6.06
CA THR A 48 -14.77 7.62 -5.98
C THR A 48 -13.73 8.69 -6.36
N ARG A 49 -12.47 8.29 -6.50
CA ARG A 49 -11.33 9.21 -6.69
C ARG A 49 -10.76 9.19 -8.09
N ALA A 50 -10.94 8.11 -8.84
CA ALA A 50 -10.37 7.96 -10.16
C ALA A 50 -11.40 7.47 -11.18
N LEU A 51 -11.13 7.76 -12.45
CA LEU A 51 -11.92 7.25 -13.58
C LEU A 51 -11.69 5.74 -13.81
N LYS A 52 -10.50 5.26 -13.49
CA LYS A 52 -10.11 3.86 -13.63
C LYS A 52 -9.53 3.35 -12.31
N TYR A 53 -10.08 2.28 -11.78
CA TYR A 53 -9.55 1.52 -10.66
C TYR A 53 -9.22 0.09 -11.12
N ARG A 54 -8.07 -0.43 -10.70
CA ARG A 54 -7.71 -1.85 -10.85
C ARG A 54 -6.97 -2.33 -9.62
N ASN A 55 -7.15 -3.61 -9.32
CA ASN A 55 -6.50 -4.31 -8.22
C ASN A 55 -5.44 -5.26 -8.75
N LEU A 56 -4.24 -5.15 -8.23
CA LEU A 56 -3.12 -6.04 -8.52
C LEU A 56 -2.73 -6.79 -7.25
N ASP A 57 -2.63 -8.11 -7.35
CA ASP A 57 -2.14 -8.97 -6.28
C ASP A 57 -1.31 -10.11 -6.87
N ILE A 58 -0.42 -10.68 -6.07
CA ILE A 58 0.35 -11.87 -6.46
C ILE A 58 -0.51 -13.13 -6.49
N ARG A 59 -1.60 -13.14 -5.74
CA ARG A 59 -2.54 -14.27 -5.67
C ARG A 59 -3.75 -14.00 -6.54
N PRO A 60 -4.17 -14.97 -7.37
CA PRO A 60 -5.40 -14.83 -8.15
C PRO A 60 -6.63 -14.86 -7.23
N GLY A 61 -7.67 -14.16 -7.64
CA GLY A 61 -8.94 -14.17 -6.92
C GLY A 61 -10.01 -13.28 -7.55
N PRO A 62 -11.26 -13.34 -7.09
CA PRO A 62 -12.40 -12.67 -7.71
C PRO A 62 -12.27 -11.14 -7.78
N GLY A 63 -11.58 -10.54 -6.82
CA GLY A 63 -11.36 -9.09 -6.77
C GLY A 63 -10.07 -8.62 -7.41
N VAL A 64 -9.27 -9.52 -8.00
CA VAL A 64 -7.96 -9.24 -8.57
C VAL A 64 -8.09 -9.08 -10.08
N ASP A 65 -7.74 -7.88 -10.58
CA ASP A 65 -7.74 -7.60 -12.02
C ASP A 65 -6.43 -8.05 -12.68
N TYR A 66 -5.31 -7.91 -11.96
CA TYR A 66 -3.97 -8.30 -12.43
C TYR A 66 -3.28 -9.18 -11.40
N CYS A 67 -2.92 -10.39 -11.81
CA CYS A 67 -2.15 -11.32 -10.98
C CYS A 67 -0.70 -11.28 -11.43
N GLN A 68 0.11 -10.41 -10.80
CA GLN A 68 1.53 -10.22 -11.14
C GLN A 68 2.35 -9.96 -9.88
N ASP A 69 3.64 -10.26 -9.94
CA ASP A 69 4.60 -10.07 -8.86
C ASP A 69 5.50 -8.87 -9.16
N LEU A 70 5.42 -7.83 -8.33
CA LEU A 70 6.27 -6.65 -8.47
C LEU A 70 7.76 -6.96 -8.28
N ILE A 71 8.10 -8.00 -7.51
CA ILE A 71 9.50 -8.40 -7.27
C ILE A 71 10.14 -8.93 -8.56
N GLU A 72 9.35 -9.62 -9.39
CA GLU A 72 9.79 -10.16 -10.67
C GLU A 72 9.65 -9.15 -11.82
N GLY A 73 8.95 -8.05 -11.57
CA GLY A 73 8.60 -7.04 -12.55
C GLY A 73 7.22 -7.27 -13.16
N THR A 74 6.61 -6.20 -13.64
CA THR A 74 5.27 -6.24 -14.24
C THR A 74 5.30 -5.85 -15.73
N ASP A 75 4.22 -6.19 -16.43
CA ASP A 75 4.07 -5.85 -17.86
C ASP A 75 3.66 -4.40 -18.11
N PHE A 76 3.48 -3.61 -17.05
CA PHE A 76 3.08 -2.21 -17.16
C PHE A 76 4.22 -1.33 -17.70
N LYS A 77 3.84 -0.29 -18.43
CA LYS A 77 4.76 0.74 -18.90
C LYS A 77 5.17 1.67 -17.74
N ASP A 78 6.28 2.38 -17.94
CA ASP A 78 6.72 3.40 -17.00
C ASP A 78 5.63 4.48 -16.83
N LYS A 79 5.31 4.79 -15.57
CA LYS A 79 4.31 5.81 -15.21
C LYS A 79 2.92 5.61 -15.83
N GLU A 80 2.54 4.35 -16.08
CA GLU A 80 1.25 4.02 -16.67
C GLU A 80 0.07 4.40 -15.77
N TRP A 81 0.29 4.35 -14.45
CA TRP A 81 -0.72 4.66 -13.44
C TRP A 81 -0.47 6.04 -12.82
N ASP A 82 -1.54 6.83 -12.64
CA ASP A 82 -1.42 8.12 -11.97
C ASP A 82 -1.11 7.97 -10.49
N TRP A 83 -1.82 7.07 -9.84
CA TRP A 83 -1.68 6.78 -8.42
C TRP A 83 -1.63 5.30 -8.15
N ALA A 84 -0.86 4.92 -7.15
CA ALA A 84 -1.00 3.64 -6.48
C ALA A 84 -1.51 3.84 -5.05
N TRP A 85 -2.33 2.91 -4.63
CA TRP A 85 -2.67 2.65 -3.24
C TRP A 85 -2.01 1.35 -2.84
N CYS A 86 -1.10 1.38 -1.88
CA CYS A 86 -0.42 0.20 -1.38
C CYS A 86 -0.56 0.17 0.14
N SER A 87 -1.56 -0.55 0.61
CA SER A 87 -1.95 -0.59 2.01
C SER A 87 -1.67 -1.94 2.62
N GLU A 88 -0.97 -1.95 3.76
CA GLU A 88 -0.69 -3.16 4.54
C GLU A 88 -0.12 -4.29 3.66
N THR A 89 0.85 -3.97 2.81
CA THR A 89 1.42 -4.91 1.83
C THR A 89 2.92 -5.04 1.99
N LEU A 90 3.65 -3.93 2.12
CA LEU A 90 5.11 -3.93 2.11
C LEU A 90 5.71 -4.71 3.28
N GLU A 91 5.04 -4.74 4.43
CA GLU A 91 5.44 -5.50 5.62
C GLU A 91 5.39 -7.02 5.42
N HIS A 92 4.65 -7.49 4.42
CA HIS A 92 4.61 -8.91 4.06
C HIS A 92 5.72 -9.32 3.07
N ILE A 93 6.44 -8.34 2.51
CA ILE A 93 7.54 -8.59 1.57
C ILE A 93 8.83 -8.81 2.37
N PRO A 94 9.57 -9.92 2.16
CA PRO A 94 10.86 -10.12 2.81
C PRO A 94 11.80 -8.94 2.56
N GLN A 95 12.54 -8.53 3.59
CA GLN A 95 13.33 -7.30 3.59
C GLN A 95 14.27 -7.19 2.39
N GLU A 96 14.89 -8.30 1.98
CA GLU A 96 15.80 -8.36 0.83
C GLU A 96 15.12 -8.03 -0.51
N TYR A 97 13.78 -8.17 -0.60
CA TYR A 97 13.00 -7.90 -1.81
C TYR A 97 12.23 -6.58 -1.76
N GLN A 98 12.13 -5.94 -0.59
CA GLN A 98 11.35 -4.70 -0.44
C GLN A 98 11.81 -3.62 -1.41
N LYS A 99 13.12 -3.46 -1.59
CA LYS A 99 13.64 -2.47 -2.53
C LYS A 99 13.20 -2.73 -3.97
N LYS A 100 13.23 -3.97 -4.43
CA LYS A 100 12.75 -4.34 -5.78
C LYS A 100 11.27 -4.03 -5.93
N PHE A 101 10.47 -4.35 -4.91
CA PHE A 101 9.05 -4.08 -4.89
C PHE A 101 8.76 -2.58 -5.00
N VAL A 102 9.45 -1.75 -4.20
CA VAL A 102 9.30 -0.28 -4.23
C VAL A 102 9.78 0.31 -5.54
N ASP A 103 10.91 -0.16 -6.07
CA ASP A 103 11.45 0.31 -7.35
C ASP A 103 10.46 0.05 -8.49
N GLU A 104 9.85 -1.14 -8.54
CA GLU A 104 8.86 -1.49 -9.56
C GLU A 104 7.57 -0.68 -9.39
N ALA A 105 7.04 -0.56 -8.17
CA ALA A 105 5.89 0.30 -7.91
C ALA A 105 6.16 1.75 -8.34
N SER A 106 7.35 2.27 -8.04
CA SER A 106 7.76 3.61 -8.44
C SER A 106 7.96 3.74 -9.95
N ARG A 107 8.35 2.68 -10.64
CA ARG A 107 8.46 2.67 -12.10
C ARG A 107 7.09 2.82 -12.75
N ILE A 108 6.12 2.04 -12.31
CA ILE A 108 4.80 1.96 -12.97
C ILE A 108 3.82 3.06 -12.57
N CYS A 109 4.02 3.70 -11.40
CA CYS A 109 3.12 4.73 -10.88
C CYS A 109 3.80 6.10 -10.79
N LYS A 110 3.04 7.17 -11.04
CA LYS A 110 3.51 8.55 -10.88
C LYS A 110 3.59 8.94 -9.41
N ASN A 111 2.59 8.54 -8.63
CA ASN A 111 2.45 8.82 -7.20
C ASN A 111 2.02 7.56 -6.49
N ILE A 112 2.50 7.37 -5.25
CA ILE A 112 2.13 6.22 -4.43
C ILE A 112 1.76 6.66 -3.03
N LEU A 113 0.66 6.15 -2.52
CA LEU A 113 0.29 6.22 -1.12
C LEU A 113 0.57 4.87 -0.47
N TRP A 114 1.45 4.92 0.50
CA TRP A 114 1.83 3.76 1.31
C TRP A 114 1.17 3.82 2.66
N THR A 115 0.61 2.70 3.12
CA THR A 115 0.25 2.50 4.52
C THR A 115 0.83 1.20 5.03
N PHE A 116 1.27 1.18 6.25
CA PHE A 116 1.75 -0.01 6.94
C PHE A 116 1.50 0.13 8.44
N PRO A 117 1.38 -0.99 9.17
CA PRO A 117 1.24 -0.94 10.60
C PRO A 117 2.48 -0.29 11.22
N MET A 118 2.25 0.64 12.13
CA MET A 118 3.34 1.21 12.92
C MET A 118 3.75 0.20 13.99
N PRO A 119 5.02 -0.18 14.07
CA PRO A 119 5.49 -1.11 15.10
C PRO A 119 5.46 -0.49 16.51
N PHE A 120 5.31 0.83 16.61
CA PHE A 120 5.29 1.55 17.87
C PHE A 120 4.18 2.60 17.89
N ASP A 121 3.57 2.77 19.04
CA ASP A 121 2.60 3.85 19.26
C ASP A 121 3.31 5.23 19.41
N ALA A 122 2.52 6.28 19.56
CA ALA A 122 3.03 7.64 19.74
C ALA A 122 3.88 7.82 21.02
N LYS A 123 3.87 6.85 21.95
CA LYS A 123 4.67 6.83 23.18
C LYS A 123 5.95 6.01 23.02
N GLY A 124 6.16 5.39 21.85
CA GLY A 124 7.30 4.51 21.58
C GLY A 124 7.13 3.09 22.16
N GLU A 125 5.93 2.72 22.60
CA GLU A 125 5.61 1.37 23.03
C GLU A 125 5.21 0.52 21.81
N PRO A 126 5.50 -0.80 21.79
CA PRO A 126 5.09 -1.68 20.71
C PRO A 126 3.57 -1.64 20.53
N ALA A 127 3.11 -1.08 19.39
CA ALA A 127 1.68 -0.96 19.08
C ALA A 127 1.07 -2.28 18.60
N PHE A 128 1.92 -3.20 18.11
CA PHE A 128 1.54 -4.54 17.66
C PHE A 128 2.49 -5.57 18.23
N THR A 129 1.94 -6.64 18.74
CA THR A 129 2.66 -7.90 18.86
C THR A 129 2.50 -8.63 17.53
N PHE A 130 3.52 -8.65 16.71
CA PHE A 130 3.55 -9.34 15.40
C PHE A 130 3.22 -10.85 15.49
N ASN A 131 3.06 -11.37 16.69
CA ASN A 131 2.75 -12.77 16.96
C ASN A 131 1.29 -13.17 16.69
N ASP A 132 0.39 -12.20 16.47
CA ASP A 132 -1.04 -12.50 16.35
C ASP A 132 -1.48 -12.69 14.88
N ASP A 133 -0.65 -12.34 13.91
CA ASP A 133 -0.90 -12.62 12.49
C ASP A 133 0.25 -13.45 11.90
N PRO A 134 0.02 -14.74 11.60
CA PRO A 134 1.04 -15.62 11.02
C PRO A 134 1.52 -15.20 9.63
N GLY A 135 0.85 -14.22 9.00
CA GLY A 135 1.26 -13.64 7.73
C GLY A 135 2.21 -12.45 7.86
N HIS A 136 2.33 -11.86 9.05
CA HIS A 136 3.33 -10.83 9.31
C HIS A 136 4.69 -11.49 9.61
N ASN A 137 5.56 -11.45 8.64
CA ASN A 137 6.96 -11.72 8.91
C ASN A 137 7.50 -10.61 9.83
N GLU A 138 8.52 -10.87 10.63
CA GLU A 138 9.23 -9.88 11.46
C GLU A 138 9.94 -8.80 10.61
N VAL A 139 9.26 -8.27 9.61
CA VAL A 139 9.85 -7.36 8.63
C VAL A 139 9.65 -5.94 9.10
N ILE A 140 10.67 -5.41 9.72
CA ILE A 140 10.77 -3.97 9.97
C ILE A 140 10.99 -3.30 8.62
N VAL A 141 10.03 -2.51 8.17
CA VAL A 141 10.22 -1.65 7.01
C VAL A 141 11.22 -0.56 7.38
N ASP A 142 12.43 -0.63 6.86
CA ASP A 142 13.42 0.44 7.02
C ASP A 142 13.07 1.64 6.15
N MET A 143 12.24 2.52 6.68
CA MET A 143 11.79 3.73 5.99
C MET A 143 12.93 4.64 5.56
N LYS A 144 14.06 4.64 6.27
CA LYS A 144 15.21 5.50 5.93
C LYS A 144 15.86 5.09 4.61
N SER A 145 15.84 3.80 4.29
CA SER A 145 16.39 3.30 3.01
C SER A 145 15.58 3.79 1.80
N TYR A 146 14.34 4.23 2.01
CA TYR A 146 13.41 4.67 0.97
C TYR A 146 13.11 6.17 1.00
N GLU A 147 13.76 6.97 1.87
CA GLU A 147 13.47 8.41 1.99
C GLU A 147 13.53 9.17 0.65
N LYS A 148 14.40 8.75 -0.26
CA LYS A 148 14.51 9.31 -1.60
C LYS A 148 13.35 8.95 -2.53
N ASP A 149 12.67 7.83 -2.23
CA ASP A 149 11.56 7.30 -3.04
C ASP A 149 10.21 7.78 -2.52
N PHE A 150 10.19 8.27 -1.25
CA PHE A 150 9.03 8.90 -0.64
C PHE A 150 9.20 10.42 -0.69
N GLN A 151 8.64 11.05 -1.70
CA GLN A 151 8.54 12.51 -1.71
C GLN A 151 7.54 12.96 -0.64
N VAL A 152 8.04 13.77 0.23
CA VAL A 152 7.27 14.43 1.29
C VAL A 152 6.55 15.64 0.72
#